data_2b4d5990e39e3a64107cc05ecb02d84b
#
_entry.id   2b4d5990e39e3a64107cc05ecb02d84b
#
_cell.length_a   1.000
_cell.length_b   1.000
_cell.length_c   1.000
_cell.angle_alpha   90.00
_cell.angle_beta   90.00
_cell.angle_gamma   90.00
#
_symmetry.space_group_name_H-M   'P 1'
#
loop_
_entity.id
_entity.type
_entity.pdbx_description
1 polymer ?
#
loop_
_entity_poly.entity_id
_entity_poly.type
_entity_poly.pdbx_seq_one_letter_code
_entity_poly.pdbx_strand_id
1 'polypeptide(L)' 'MSESPVGNHLRRLRFDHGEMTQDALARSVGVTRQTVVALETGRYAPSLELAMRLARVFGKCVDDVFFWKDGL' A
#
# COMPACT_ATOMS: atom_id res chain seq x y z
N MET A 1 -3.71 10.42 16.90
CA MET A 1 -3.35 10.38 16.19
C MET A 1 -3.22 9.61 15.51
N SER A 2 -2.99 9.53 15.06
CA SER A 2 -2.88 8.56 14.64
C SER A 2 -2.94 8.18 13.24
N GLU A 3 -2.96 9.06 12.33
CA GLU A 3 -2.83 8.77 10.92
C GLU A 3 -1.46 9.15 10.43
N SER A 4 -0.95 8.38 9.48
CA SER A 4 0.30 8.69 8.83
C SER A 4 0.14 9.90 7.91
N PRO A 5 1.16 10.74 7.73
CA PRO A 5 1.14 11.78 6.71
C PRO A 5 1.27 11.22 5.29
N VAL A 6 1.50 9.92 5.16
CA VAL A 6 1.68 9.27 3.87
C VAL A 6 0.40 8.51 3.50
N GLY A 7 -0.13 8.80 2.32
CA GLY A 7 -1.25 8.07 1.76
C GLY A 7 -0.79 7.14 0.67
N ASN A 8 -1.73 6.40 0.09
CA ASN A 8 -1.36 5.45 -0.95
C ASN A 8 -2.53 5.18 -1.90
N HIS A 9 -2.19 4.57 -3.02
CA HIS A 9 -3.13 4.16 -4.06
C HIS A 9 -3.33 2.65 -4.09
N LEU A 10 -3.04 1.95 -2.98
CA LEU A 10 -3.06 0.49 -2.98
C LEU A 10 -4.41 -0.09 -3.38
N ARG A 11 -5.49 0.48 -2.86
CA ARG A 11 -6.82 -0.02 -3.16
C ARG A 11 -7.12 0.11 -4.66
N ARG A 12 -6.79 1.26 -5.25
CA ARG A 12 -7.00 1.48 -6.67
C ARG A 12 -6.14 0.55 -7.51
N LEU A 13 -4.88 0.38 -7.09
CA LEU A 13 -3.98 -0.51 -7.81
C LEU A 13 -4.44 -1.95 -7.76
N ARG A 14 -4.97 -2.40 -6.61
CA ARG A 14 -5.53 -3.74 -6.51
C ARG A 14 -6.69 -3.91 -7.48
N PHE A 15 -7.57 -2.93 -7.51
CA PHE A 15 -8.74 -2.99 -8.39
C PHE A 15 -8.31 -3.08 -9.85
N ASP A 16 -7.35 -2.25 -10.23
CA ASP A 16 -6.86 -2.20 -11.61
C ASP A 16 -6.05 -3.44 -11.98
N HIS A 17 -5.62 -4.21 -10.98
CA HIS A 17 -4.79 -5.40 -11.19
C HIS A 17 -5.63 -6.66 -11.03
N GLY A 18 -6.71 -6.76 -11.80
CA GLY A 18 -7.58 -7.93 -11.79
C GLY A 18 -8.44 -8.04 -10.54
N GLU A 19 -8.79 -6.92 -9.92
CA GLU A 19 -9.60 -6.89 -8.70
C GLU A 19 -8.97 -7.73 -7.60
N MET A 20 -7.66 -7.57 -7.42
CA MET A 20 -6.90 -8.30 -6.41
C MET A 20 -7.48 -8.06 -5.02
N THR A 21 -7.63 -9.13 -4.23
CA THR A 21 -8.12 -9.00 -2.86
C THR A 21 -7.01 -8.49 -1.94
N GLN A 22 -7.43 -7.94 -0.79
CA GLN A 22 -6.47 -7.54 0.24
C GLN A 22 -5.64 -8.73 0.71
N ASP A 23 -6.28 -9.90 0.82
CA ASP A 23 -5.57 -11.10 1.25
C ASP A 23 -4.52 -11.53 0.23
N ALA A 24 -4.85 -11.45 -1.05
CA ALA A 24 -3.90 -11.80 -2.10
C ALA A 24 -2.70 -10.87 -2.08
N LEU A 25 -2.95 -9.56 -1.90
CA LEU A 25 -1.86 -8.60 -1.81
C LEU A 25 -0.99 -8.89 -0.59
N ALA A 26 -1.63 -9.17 0.56
CA ALA A 26 -0.89 -9.47 1.78
C ALA A 26 0.04 -10.66 1.59
N ARG A 27 -0.45 -11.73 0.97
CA ARG A 27 0.37 -12.91 0.70
C ARG A 27 1.53 -12.59 -0.23
N SER A 28 1.29 -11.74 -1.22
CA SER A 28 2.32 -11.40 -2.20
C SER A 28 3.52 -10.72 -1.58
N VAL A 29 3.31 -9.98 -0.48
CA VAL A 29 4.37 -9.20 0.15
C VAL A 29 4.74 -9.73 1.54
N GLY A 30 4.13 -10.84 1.97
CA GLY A 30 4.54 -11.51 3.21
C GLY A 30 4.03 -10.86 4.48
N VAL A 31 2.87 -10.24 4.45
CA VAL A 31 2.26 -9.65 5.64
C VAL A 31 0.85 -10.21 5.83
N THR A 32 0.19 -9.82 6.93
CA THR A 32 -1.18 -10.25 7.18
C THR A 32 -2.15 -9.34 6.44
N ARG A 33 -3.37 -9.85 6.22
CA ARG A 33 -4.43 -9.05 5.64
C ARG A 33 -4.69 -7.79 6.46
N GLN A 34 -4.63 -7.91 7.79
CA GLN A 34 -4.85 -6.76 8.68
C GLN A 34 -3.84 -5.65 8.42
N THR A 35 -2.60 -6.01 8.09
CA THR A 35 -1.59 -5.03 7.74
C THR A 35 -2.00 -4.27 6.47
N VAL A 36 -2.50 -4.98 5.46
CA VAL A 36 -2.96 -4.32 4.23
C VAL A 36 -4.14 -3.41 4.52
N VAL A 37 -5.10 -3.87 5.34
CA VAL A 37 -6.24 -3.04 5.71
C VAL A 37 -5.77 -1.74 6.38
N ALA A 38 -4.85 -1.85 7.34
CA ALA A 38 -4.34 -0.68 8.05
C ALA A 38 -3.58 0.26 7.13
N LEU A 39 -2.80 -0.29 6.19
CA LEU A 39 -2.09 0.53 5.20
C LEU A 39 -3.09 1.30 4.32
N GLU A 40 -4.10 0.62 3.82
CA GLU A 40 -5.07 1.24 2.91
C GLU A 40 -5.90 2.32 3.59
N THR A 41 -6.09 2.21 4.90
CA THR A 41 -6.81 3.26 5.64
C THR A 41 -5.93 4.48 5.93
N GLY A 42 -4.63 4.40 5.64
CA GLY A 42 -3.72 5.52 5.85
C GLY A 42 -3.32 5.71 7.30
N ARG A 43 -3.48 4.69 8.12
CA ARG A 43 -3.18 4.81 9.55
C ARG A 43 -1.69 4.85 9.82
N TYR A 44 -0.89 4.20 8.98
CA TYR A 44 0.54 4.23 9.13
C TYR A 44 1.21 4.01 7.77
N ALA A 45 2.48 4.34 7.69
CA ALA A 45 3.26 4.13 6.50
C ALA A 45 4.03 2.81 6.63
N PRO A 46 4.24 2.09 5.54
CA PRO A 46 5.03 0.87 5.59
C PRO A 46 6.51 1.17 5.78
N SER A 47 7.26 0.17 6.20
CA SER A 47 8.72 0.24 6.13
C SER A 47 9.13 0.42 4.67
N LEU A 48 10.35 0.89 4.45
CA LEU A 48 10.85 1.05 3.09
C LEU A 48 10.83 -0.28 2.35
N GLU A 49 11.23 -1.35 3.02
CA GLU A 49 11.24 -2.67 2.39
C GLU A 49 9.84 -3.07 1.95
N LEU A 50 8.85 -2.91 2.82
CA LEU A 50 7.48 -3.28 2.49
C LEU A 50 6.95 -2.40 1.36
N ALA A 51 7.25 -1.10 1.39
CA ALA A 51 6.84 -0.19 0.33
C ALA A 51 7.41 -0.63 -1.02
N MET A 52 8.65 -1.04 -1.05
CA MET A 52 9.29 -1.51 -2.29
C MET A 52 8.66 -2.80 -2.78
N ARG A 53 8.32 -3.72 -1.87
CA ARG A 53 7.65 -4.97 -2.25
C ARG A 53 6.27 -4.69 -2.83
N LEU A 54 5.53 -3.79 -2.20
CA LEU A 54 4.19 -3.42 -2.69
C LEU A 54 4.27 -2.80 -4.08
N ALA A 55 5.21 -1.88 -4.28
CA ALA A 55 5.38 -1.25 -5.59
C ALA A 55 5.73 -2.28 -6.66
N ARG A 56 6.56 -3.25 -6.30
CA ARG A 56 6.98 -4.31 -7.24
C ARG A 56 5.79 -5.15 -7.70
N VAL A 57 4.85 -5.44 -6.81
CA VAL A 57 3.67 -6.23 -7.18
C VAL A 57 2.94 -5.60 -8.36
N PHE A 58 2.87 -4.27 -8.38
CA PHE A 58 2.13 -3.55 -9.42
C PHE A 58 3.03 -3.05 -10.55
N GLY A 59 4.33 -3.37 -10.51
CA GLY A 59 5.25 -2.91 -11.53
C GLY A 59 5.44 -1.41 -11.53
N LYS A 60 5.41 -0.78 -10.37
CA LYS A 60 5.49 0.67 -10.24
C LYS A 60 6.61 1.07 -9.29
N CYS A 61 6.95 2.36 -9.31
CA CYS A 61 7.89 2.92 -8.34
C CYS A 61 7.17 3.23 -7.05
N VAL A 62 7.91 3.32 -5.96
CA VAL A 62 7.33 3.66 -4.65
C VAL A 62 6.56 4.98 -4.73
N ASP A 63 7.11 5.97 -5.44
CA ASP A 63 6.47 7.29 -5.56
C ASP A 63 5.18 7.25 -6.35
N ASP A 64 4.94 6.20 -7.13
CA ASP A 64 3.68 6.03 -7.85
C ASP A 64 2.60 5.39 -6.98
N VAL A 65 3.01 4.77 -5.87
CA VAL A 65 2.09 4.04 -4.99
C VAL A 65 1.77 4.85 -3.74
N PHE A 66 2.77 5.59 -3.21
CA PHE A 66 2.64 6.35 -1.97
C PHE A 66 2.83 7.83 -2.25
N PHE A 67 2.16 8.66 -1.45
CA PHE A 67 2.21 10.12 -1.64
C PHE A 67 2.07 10.82 -0.29
N TRP A 68 2.46 12.08 -0.25
CA TRP A 68 2.24 12.92 0.93
C TRP A 68 0.82 13.43 0.91
N LYS A 69 0.07 13.20 1.99
CA LYS A 69 -1.34 13.59 2.06
C LYS A 69 -1.53 15.09 2.02
N ASP A 70 -0.54 15.83 2.49
CA ASP A 70 -0.62 17.29 2.54
C ASP A 70 -0.04 17.96 1.30
N GLY A 71 0.33 17.19 0.30
CA GLY A 71 0.83 17.73 -0.95
C GLY A 71 2.30 18.11 -0.96
N LEU A 72 3.05 17.70 0.06
CA LEU A 72 4.49 18.00 0.11
C LEU A 72 5.30 17.15 -0.88
#